data_6d819b88e50b11d0552eebce7d3b6aa7
#
_entry.id   6d819b88e50b11d0552eebce7d3b6aa7
#
_cell.length_a   1.000
_cell.length_b   1.000
_cell.length_c   1.000
_cell.angle_alpha   90.00
_cell.angle_beta   90.00
_cell.angle_gamma   90.00
#
_symmetry.space_group_name_H-M   'P 1'
#
loop_
_entity.id
_entity.type
_entity.pdbx_description
1 polymer ?
#
loop_
_entity_poly.entity_id
_entity_poly.type
_entity_poly.pdbx_seq_one_letter_code
_entity_poly.pdbx_strand_id
1 'polypeptide(L)'
;GVPENTELLVVDSNDVSSIETLVSKTKCVLTTVGPYQLYGDDIVAACAKSGTDYVDLCGEPGWMHEKINELGDIAKESGSRIVFSCGFDSIPFDLGVLFLQNEVIKRHGKPASSVRGRVRGMNGEFSGGTAASLGATMAALKEKPELFGILANPFALSNGFTGPEQPADNKPMLDEKLDTWVAPFFMAPINTKNIHRSNALMNHMYGEDFCYNEMWIMGSGDEGKAAADAVSSANPLSDAPEPGEGPSRESRENGNYDVLFCGDINEESVHVSVAGDMDPGYGSTSKMITESAIC
;
A
#
# COMPACT_ATOMS: atom_id res chain seq x y z
N GLY A 1 -9.12 -12.15 -22.58
CA GLY A 1 -7.82 -12.64 -23.06
C GLY A 1 -7.02 -11.49 -23.68
N VAL A 2 -5.72 -11.67 -23.82
CA VAL A 2 -4.85 -10.69 -24.51
C VAL A 2 -5.25 -10.65 -25.99
N PRO A 3 -5.37 -9.45 -26.61
CA PRO A 3 -5.64 -9.36 -28.05
C PRO A 3 -4.59 -10.11 -28.88
N GLU A 4 -5.01 -10.77 -29.95
CA GLU A 4 -4.11 -11.60 -30.78
C GLU A 4 -2.95 -10.81 -31.41
N ASN A 5 -3.12 -9.51 -31.61
CA ASN A 5 -2.11 -8.61 -32.19
C ASN A 5 -1.23 -7.92 -31.14
N THR A 6 -1.27 -8.34 -29.88
CA THR A 6 -0.40 -7.78 -28.84
C THR A 6 1.05 -8.21 -29.08
N GLU A 7 1.97 -7.23 -29.19
CA GLU A 7 3.40 -7.50 -29.30
C GLU A 7 3.91 -8.16 -28.01
N LEU A 8 4.60 -9.27 -28.14
CA LEU A 8 5.26 -9.96 -27.03
C LEU A 8 6.77 -9.72 -27.11
N LEU A 9 7.34 -9.17 -26.05
CA LEU A 9 8.76 -8.90 -25.93
C LEU A 9 9.35 -9.75 -24.79
N VAL A 10 10.48 -10.36 -25.03
CA VAL A 10 11.27 -10.99 -23.98
C VAL A 10 12.29 -9.96 -23.49
N VAL A 11 12.23 -9.64 -22.19
CA VAL A 11 13.09 -8.64 -21.55
C VAL A 11 13.76 -9.28 -20.35
N ASP A 12 15.07 -9.16 -20.25
CA ASP A 12 15.83 -9.58 -19.09
C ASP A 12 15.95 -8.38 -18.12
N SER A 13 15.52 -8.57 -16.87
CA SER A 13 15.61 -7.55 -15.81
C SER A 13 17.05 -7.17 -15.44
N ASN A 14 18.05 -7.94 -15.88
CA ASN A 14 19.48 -7.67 -15.69
C ASN A 14 20.15 -7.07 -16.94
N ASP A 15 19.41 -6.87 -18.02
CA ASP A 15 19.90 -6.25 -19.26
C ASP A 15 19.27 -4.86 -19.46
N VAL A 16 20.02 -3.84 -19.05
CA VAL A 16 19.63 -2.43 -19.16
C VAL A 16 19.21 -2.05 -20.58
N SER A 17 19.90 -2.55 -21.60
CA SER A 17 19.59 -2.26 -23.02
C SER A 17 18.23 -2.82 -23.43
N SER A 18 17.88 -4.03 -22.96
CA SER A 18 16.58 -4.63 -23.21
C SER A 18 15.46 -3.89 -22.49
N ILE A 19 15.71 -3.42 -21.26
CA ILE A 19 14.78 -2.60 -20.48
C ILE A 19 14.54 -1.24 -21.16
N GLU A 20 15.60 -0.53 -21.59
CA GLU A 20 15.48 0.75 -22.30
C GLU A 20 14.68 0.59 -23.61
N THR A 21 14.89 -0.51 -24.32
CA THR A 21 14.12 -0.83 -25.51
C THR A 21 12.63 -1.01 -25.20
N LEU A 22 12.28 -1.73 -24.13
CA LEU A 22 10.91 -1.90 -23.67
C LEU A 22 10.27 -0.54 -23.33
N VAL A 23 10.94 0.22 -22.48
CA VAL A 23 10.44 1.50 -21.96
C VAL A 23 10.19 2.51 -23.08
N SER A 24 11.05 2.52 -24.14
CA SER A 24 10.88 3.39 -25.31
C SER A 24 9.65 3.11 -26.15
N LYS A 25 9.02 1.95 -25.98
CA LYS A 25 7.85 1.51 -26.77
C LYS A 25 6.51 1.78 -26.10
N THR A 26 6.49 2.29 -24.87
CA THR A 26 5.27 2.48 -24.10
C THR A 26 5.19 3.85 -23.44
N LYS A 27 3.98 4.26 -23.07
CA LYS A 27 3.75 5.47 -22.28
C LYS A 27 3.75 5.20 -20.79
N CYS A 28 3.42 3.96 -20.41
CA CYS A 28 3.37 3.54 -19.02
C CYS A 28 3.86 2.09 -18.91
N VAL A 29 4.71 1.82 -17.96
CA VAL A 29 5.10 0.48 -17.54
C VAL A 29 4.27 0.10 -16.31
N LEU A 30 3.52 -0.99 -16.42
CA LEU A 30 2.87 -1.67 -15.31
C LEU A 30 3.69 -2.91 -15.01
N THR A 31 4.28 -2.99 -13.81
CA THR A 31 5.13 -4.14 -13.44
C THR A 31 4.63 -4.87 -12.20
N THR A 32 4.70 -6.20 -12.27
CA THR A 32 4.45 -7.11 -11.14
C THR A 32 5.67 -7.94 -10.80
N VAL A 33 6.84 -7.55 -11.31
CA VAL A 33 8.11 -8.26 -11.13
C VAL A 33 8.73 -7.85 -9.80
N GLY A 34 8.47 -8.62 -8.77
CA GLY A 34 9.04 -8.47 -7.43
C GLY A 34 9.84 -9.72 -6.98
N PRO A 35 10.61 -9.66 -5.87
CA PRO A 35 10.84 -8.50 -5.00
C PRO A 35 11.50 -7.32 -5.72
N TYR A 36 10.97 -6.12 -5.51
CA TYR A 36 11.40 -4.91 -6.24
C TYR A 36 12.82 -4.49 -5.89
N GLN A 37 13.23 -4.68 -4.64
CA GLN A 37 14.61 -4.43 -4.20
C GLN A 37 15.64 -5.33 -4.88
N LEU A 38 15.21 -6.40 -5.57
CA LEU A 38 16.10 -7.31 -6.32
C LEU A 38 16.05 -7.09 -7.83
N TYR A 39 14.89 -6.65 -8.37
CA TYR A 39 14.65 -6.64 -9.81
C TYR A 39 14.08 -5.30 -10.33
N GLY A 40 13.74 -4.34 -9.45
CA GLY A 40 13.02 -3.13 -9.81
C GLY A 40 13.90 -1.94 -10.20
N ASP A 41 15.20 -1.94 -9.85
CA ASP A 41 16.07 -0.77 -9.96
C ASP A 41 16.19 -0.24 -11.38
N ASP A 42 16.55 -1.09 -12.32
CA ASP A 42 16.84 -0.68 -13.69
C ASP A 42 15.58 -0.23 -14.44
N ILE A 43 14.44 -0.91 -14.22
CA ILE A 43 13.20 -0.56 -14.93
C ILE A 43 12.59 0.75 -14.41
N VAL A 44 12.59 1.00 -13.09
CA VAL A 44 12.10 2.28 -12.55
C VAL A 44 13.01 3.44 -12.92
N ALA A 45 14.34 3.22 -12.94
CA ALA A 45 15.32 4.22 -13.36
C ALA A 45 15.20 4.55 -14.86
N ALA A 46 14.97 3.55 -15.71
CA ALA A 46 14.73 3.76 -17.14
C ALA A 46 13.44 4.57 -17.38
N CYS A 47 12.36 4.25 -16.68
CA CYS A 47 11.11 5.01 -16.74
C CYS A 47 11.31 6.47 -16.30
N ALA A 48 11.96 6.68 -15.16
CA ALA A 48 12.25 8.01 -14.63
C ALA A 48 13.04 8.88 -15.63
N LYS A 49 14.06 8.30 -16.28
CA LYS A 49 14.92 9.01 -17.25
C LYS A 49 14.23 9.32 -18.57
N SER A 50 13.34 8.45 -19.03
CA SER A 50 12.72 8.55 -20.37
C SER A 50 11.41 9.36 -20.40
N GLY A 51 10.86 9.73 -19.26
CA GLY A 51 9.52 10.34 -19.17
C GLY A 51 8.38 9.34 -19.36
N THR A 52 8.66 8.03 -19.23
CA THR A 52 7.66 6.98 -19.24
C THR A 52 7.08 6.80 -17.84
N ASP A 53 5.76 6.72 -17.73
CA ASP A 53 5.10 6.48 -16.45
C ASP A 53 5.36 5.06 -15.93
N TYR A 54 5.31 4.91 -14.60
CA TYR A 54 5.57 3.64 -13.94
C TYR A 54 4.56 3.38 -12.84
N VAL A 55 3.99 2.19 -12.80
CA VAL A 55 3.13 1.71 -11.69
C VAL A 55 3.52 0.29 -11.29
N ASP A 56 3.47 0.00 -10.00
CA ASP A 56 3.82 -1.30 -9.44
C ASP A 56 2.92 -1.75 -8.27
N LEU A 57 3.25 -2.89 -7.69
CA LEU A 57 2.61 -3.46 -6.50
C LEU A 57 3.58 -3.51 -5.31
N CYS A 58 4.53 -2.58 -5.22
CA CYS A 58 5.60 -2.62 -4.25
C CYS A 58 5.09 -2.43 -2.83
N GLY A 59 5.43 -3.37 -1.95
CA GLY A 59 5.23 -3.29 -0.50
C GLY A 59 6.55 -3.24 0.28
N GLU A 60 7.61 -2.64 -0.29
CA GLU A 60 8.97 -2.62 0.24
C GLU A 60 9.42 -1.18 0.55
N PRO A 61 8.99 -0.60 1.72
CA PRO A 61 9.19 0.83 2.01
C PRO A 61 10.66 1.29 2.03
N GLY A 62 11.59 0.40 2.35
CA GLY A 62 13.04 0.68 2.31
C GLY A 62 13.51 1.00 0.90
N TRP A 63 13.14 0.16 -0.06
CA TRP A 63 13.44 0.35 -1.48
C TRP A 63 12.69 1.57 -2.05
N MET A 64 11.41 1.72 -1.74
CA MET A 64 10.65 2.91 -2.16
C MET A 64 11.29 4.21 -1.68
N HIS A 65 11.74 4.26 -0.41
CA HIS A 65 12.44 5.43 0.15
C HIS A 65 13.71 5.75 -0.64
N GLU A 66 14.51 4.74 -0.96
CA GLU A 66 15.73 4.89 -1.76
C GLU A 66 15.42 5.44 -3.16
N LYS A 67 14.46 4.83 -3.87
CA LYS A 67 14.09 5.25 -5.24
C LYS A 67 13.42 6.64 -5.28
N ILE A 68 12.63 7.01 -4.29
CA ILE A 68 12.08 8.37 -4.19
C ILE A 68 13.19 9.41 -4.08
N ASN A 69 14.21 9.16 -3.24
CA ASN A 69 15.33 10.07 -3.06
C ASN A 69 16.26 10.11 -4.27
N GLU A 70 16.49 8.97 -4.92
CA GLU A 70 17.40 8.85 -6.06
C GLU A 70 16.78 9.39 -7.35
N LEU A 71 15.51 9.10 -7.62
CA LEU A 71 14.88 9.32 -8.92
C LEU A 71 13.86 10.46 -8.94
N GLY A 72 13.50 11.02 -7.78
CA GLY A 72 12.42 12.00 -7.70
C GLY A 72 12.64 13.24 -8.55
N ASP A 73 13.84 13.82 -8.53
CA ASP A 73 14.18 14.99 -9.35
C ASP A 73 14.30 14.62 -10.84
N ILE A 74 14.85 13.45 -11.15
CA ILE A 74 14.95 12.94 -12.52
C ILE A 74 13.56 12.75 -13.14
N ALA A 75 12.66 12.09 -12.40
CA ALA A 75 11.29 11.88 -12.86
C ALA A 75 10.53 13.20 -13.05
N LYS A 76 10.73 14.16 -12.15
CA LYS A 76 10.14 15.50 -12.25
C LYS A 76 10.66 16.26 -13.49
N GLU A 77 11.94 16.18 -13.79
CA GLU A 77 12.57 16.83 -14.95
C GLU A 77 12.09 16.19 -16.27
N SER A 78 12.01 14.86 -16.33
CA SER A 78 11.56 14.12 -17.53
C SER A 78 10.03 14.16 -17.73
N GLY A 79 9.26 14.47 -16.67
CA GLY A 79 7.80 14.41 -16.66
C GLY A 79 7.23 13.01 -16.38
N SER A 80 8.05 12.03 -16.00
CA SER A 80 7.63 10.69 -15.64
C SER A 80 6.85 10.69 -14.32
N ARG A 81 5.72 10.00 -14.27
CA ARG A 81 4.95 9.74 -13.05
C ARG A 81 5.32 8.36 -12.52
N ILE A 82 5.96 8.32 -11.35
CA ILE A 82 6.35 7.08 -10.68
C ILE A 82 5.41 6.86 -9.49
N VAL A 83 4.57 5.82 -9.55
CA VAL A 83 3.57 5.51 -8.52
C VAL A 83 3.76 4.09 -8.03
N PHE A 84 4.19 3.94 -6.78
CA PHE A 84 4.35 2.66 -6.10
C PHE A 84 3.02 2.20 -5.47
N SER A 85 2.94 0.90 -5.14
CA SER A 85 1.86 0.33 -4.32
C SER A 85 0.46 0.49 -4.93
N CYS A 86 0.30 0.26 -6.24
CA CYS A 86 -0.96 0.42 -6.97
C CYS A 86 -1.89 -0.80 -6.88
N GLY A 87 -1.76 -1.64 -5.85
CA GLY A 87 -2.62 -2.77 -5.56
C GLY A 87 -3.51 -2.56 -4.33
N PHE A 88 -3.97 -3.66 -3.74
CA PHE A 88 -4.69 -3.62 -2.47
C PHE A 88 -3.85 -2.95 -1.38
N ASP A 89 -2.58 -3.12 -1.43
CA ASP A 89 -1.61 -2.34 -0.69
C ASP A 89 -1.04 -1.25 -1.63
N SER A 90 -1.55 -0.02 -1.66
CA SER A 90 -2.36 0.66 -0.64
C SER A 90 -3.61 1.36 -1.20
N ILE A 91 -4.07 1.09 -2.43
CA ILE A 91 -5.09 1.89 -3.13
C ILE A 91 -6.39 2.07 -2.32
N PRO A 92 -7.03 1.01 -1.74
CA PRO A 92 -8.26 1.19 -0.98
C PRO A 92 -8.09 2.03 0.28
N PHE A 93 -6.90 2.00 0.87
CA PHE A 93 -6.59 2.72 2.11
C PHE A 93 -6.28 4.18 1.82
N ASP A 94 -5.41 4.45 0.86
CA ASP A 94 -5.03 5.80 0.47
C ASP A 94 -6.21 6.60 -0.10
N LEU A 95 -6.91 6.03 -1.09
CA LEU A 95 -8.09 6.65 -1.68
C LEU A 95 -9.30 6.67 -0.73
N GLY A 96 -9.39 5.71 0.19
CA GLY A 96 -10.40 5.69 1.25
C GLY A 96 -10.23 6.88 2.21
N VAL A 97 -9.00 7.18 2.61
CA VAL A 97 -8.69 8.38 3.42
C VAL A 97 -8.98 9.65 2.61
N LEU A 98 -8.58 9.72 1.35
CA LEU A 98 -8.87 10.87 0.47
C LEU A 98 -10.38 11.10 0.33
N PHE A 99 -11.15 10.02 0.12
CA PHE A 99 -12.61 10.08 0.03
C PHE A 99 -13.24 10.60 1.34
N LEU A 100 -12.80 10.04 2.48
CA LEU A 100 -13.25 10.51 3.80
C LEU A 100 -12.93 12.00 4.00
N GLN A 101 -11.70 12.42 3.74
CA GLN A 101 -11.26 13.81 3.93
C GLN A 101 -12.05 14.79 3.06
N ASN A 102 -12.33 14.43 1.81
CA ASN A 102 -13.19 15.23 0.94
C ASN A 102 -14.60 15.38 1.50
N GLU A 103 -15.20 14.31 2.05
CA GLU A 103 -16.53 14.38 2.69
C GLU A 103 -16.50 15.21 3.97
N VAL A 104 -15.44 15.12 4.78
CA VAL A 104 -15.25 15.93 5.98
C VAL A 104 -15.10 17.42 5.61
N ILE A 105 -14.21 17.75 4.67
CA ILE A 105 -14.01 19.13 4.21
C ILE A 105 -15.30 19.73 3.66
N LYS A 106 -16.04 18.96 2.86
CA LYS A 106 -17.34 19.40 2.30
C LYS A 106 -18.37 19.73 3.39
N ARG A 107 -18.41 18.96 4.49
CA ARG A 107 -19.37 19.15 5.58
C ARG A 107 -18.94 20.20 6.60
N HIS A 108 -17.65 20.26 6.92
CA HIS A 108 -17.11 21.02 8.05
C HIS A 108 -16.14 22.14 7.66
N GLY A 109 -15.79 22.27 6.37
CA GLY A 109 -14.87 23.32 5.86
C GLY A 109 -13.40 23.11 6.20
N LYS A 110 -13.04 22.01 6.87
CA LYS A 110 -11.65 21.65 7.22
C LYS A 110 -11.50 20.12 7.30
N PRO A 111 -10.27 19.57 7.14
CA PRO A 111 -10.05 18.13 7.24
C PRO A 111 -10.18 17.61 8.67
N ALA A 112 -10.34 16.31 8.82
CA ALA A 112 -10.17 15.62 10.09
C ALA A 112 -8.67 15.44 10.36
N SER A 113 -8.20 15.87 11.54
CA SER A 113 -6.81 15.70 11.96
C SER A 113 -6.49 14.26 12.41
N SER A 114 -7.51 13.41 12.61
CA SER A 114 -7.35 12.00 12.97
C SER A 114 -8.31 11.13 12.16
N VAL A 115 -7.75 10.12 11.50
CA VAL A 115 -8.50 9.10 10.76
C VAL A 115 -8.08 7.70 11.22
N ARG A 116 -9.07 6.85 11.42
CA ARG A 116 -8.88 5.45 11.79
C ARG A 116 -9.40 4.55 10.68
N GLY A 117 -8.50 3.78 10.03
CA GLY A 117 -8.84 2.70 9.12
C GLY A 117 -9.19 1.43 9.91
N ARG A 118 -10.32 0.81 9.61
CA ARG A 118 -10.81 -0.37 10.31
C ARG A 118 -11.24 -1.44 9.32
N VAL A 119 -10.42 -2.48 9.16
CA VAL A 119 -10.73 -3.61 8.29
C VAL A 119 -11.83 -4.43 8.96
N ARG A 120 -13.02 -4.43 8.38
CA ARG A 120 -14.19 -5.17 8.89
C ARG A 120 -14.24 -6.62 8.39
N GLY A 121 -13.68 -6.84 7.21
CA GLY A 121 -13.60 -8.15 6.61
C GLY A 121 -12.63 -8.17 5.43
N MET A 122 -12.00 -9.31 5.26
CA MET A 122 -11.15 -9.60 4.11
C MET A 122 -11.16 -11.11 3.90
N ASN A 123 -11.55 -11.54 2.72
CA ASN A 123 -11.53 -12.94 2.31
C ASN A 123 -10.65 -13.06 1.06
N GLY A 124 -9.51 -13.68 1.23
CA GLY A 124 -8.51 -13.90 0.19
C GLY A 124 -7.29 -14.59 0.78
N GLU A 125 -6.43 -15.08 -0.10
CA GLU A 125 -5.21 -15.77 0.27
C GLU A 125 -4.00 -14.87 -0.07
N PHE A 126 -2.90 -15.06 0.67
CA PHE A 126 -1.65 -14.39 0.36
C PHE A 126 -1.07 -14.85 -0.97
N SER A 127 -0.31 -13.96 -1.62
CA SER A 127 0.50 -14.34 -2.78
C SER A 127 1.89 -14.78 -2.34
N GLY A 128 2.50 -15.71 -3.09
CA GLY A 128 3.90 -16.06 -2.92
C GLY A 128 4.83 -14.86 -3.13
N GLY A 129 4.42 -13.87 -3.94
CA GLY A 129 5.12 -12.60 -4.12
C GLY A 129 5.20 -11.78 -2.84
N THR A 130 4.11 -11.67 -2.07
CA THR A 130 4.09 -10.98 -0.77
C THR A 130 5.06 -11.63 0.22
N ALA A 131 5.05 -12.96 0.30
CA ALA A 131 5.99 -13.70 1.15
C ALA A 131 7.44 -13.48 0.74
N ALA A 132 7.73 -13.50 -0.58
CA ALA A 132 9.08 -13.27 -1.11
C ALA A 132 9.58 -11.85 -0.79
N SER A 133 8.74 -10.81 -0.96
CA SER A 133 9.11 -9.42 -0.64
C SER A 133 9.38 -9.22 0.84
N LEU A 134 8.57 -9.83 1.73
CA LEU A 134 8.85 -9.78 3.17
C LEU A 134 10.15 -10.51 3.51
N GLY A 135 10.38 -11.69 2.93
CA GLY A 135 11.64 -12.44 3.10
C GLY A 135 12.87 -11.62 2.68
N ALA A 136 12.80 -10.96 1.52
CA ALA A 136 13.83 -10.05 1.02
C ALA A 136 14.05 -8.86 1.97
N THR A 137 12.98 -8.23 2.47
CA THR A 137 13.07 -7.13 3.44
C THR A 137 13.74 -7.58 4.75
N MET A 138 13.40 -8.76 5.27
CA MET A 138 14.04 -9.31 6.46
C MET A 138 15.52 -9.65 6.24
N ALA A 139 15.90 -10.10 5.04
CA ALA A 139 17.29 -10.30 4.68
C ALA A 139 18.05 -8.97 4.59
N ALA A 140 17.48 -7.97 3.94
CA ALA A 140 18.04 -6.62 3.83
C ALA A 140 18.27 -5.97 5.21
N LEU A 141 17.35 -6.14 6.16
CA LEU A 141 17.51 -5.64 7.54
C LEU A 141 18.71 -6.24 8.28
N LYS A 142 19.08 -7.50 7.98
CA LYS A 142 20.26 -8.12 8.58
C LYS A 142 21.57 -7.55 8.02
N GLU A 143 21.56 -7.17 6.75
CA GLU A 143 22.73 -6.61 6.06
C GLU A 143 22.86 -5.09 6.29
N LYS A 144 21.74 -4.39 6.38
CA LYS A 144 21.63 -2.92 6.51
C LYS A 144 20.71 -2.55 7.70
N PRO A 145 21.21 -2.62 8.95
CA PRO A 145 20.39 -2.33 10.15
C PRO A 145 19.80 -0.92 10.18
N GLU A 146 20.38 0.03 9.44
CA GLU A 146 19.85 1.41 9.30
C GLU A 146 18.47 1.45 8.65
N LEU A 147 18.08 0.44 7.88
CA LEU A 147 16.73 0.31 7.31
C LEU A 147 15.66 0.22 8.40
N PHE A 148 16.02 -0.24 9.60
CA PHE A 148 15.07 -0.29 10.71
C PHE A 148 14.46 1.10 11.02
N GLY A 149 15.28 2.17 10.98
CA GLY A 149 14.81 3.54 11.16
C GLY A 149 13.79 3.96 10.10
N ILE A 150 14.00 3.56 8.84
CA ILE A 150 13.08 3.83 7.72
C ILE A 150 11.77 3.06 7.91
N LEU A 151 11.86 1.77 8.26
CA LEU A 151 10.68 0.93 8.43
C LEU A 151 9.84 1.36 9.64
N ALA A 152 10.47 1.84 10.71
CA ALA A 152 9.80 2.32 11.91
C ALA A 152 9.20 3.74 11.75
N ASN A 153 9.67 4.53 10.79
CA ASN A 153 9.20 5.91 10.59
C ASN A 153 7.95 5.94 9.71
N PRO A 154 6.77 6.37 10.21
CA PRO A 154 5.55 6.48 9.42
C PRO A 154 5.65 7.53 8.29
N PHE A 155 6.57 8.50 8.40
CA PHE A 155 6.79 9.57 7.42
C PHE A 155 7.98 9.29 6.49
N ALA A 156 8.52 8.08 6.47
CA ALA A 156 9.73 7.76 5.69
C ALA A 156 9.62 8.07 4.20
N LEU A 157 8.42 8.07 3.63
CA LEU A 157 8.18 8.35 2.21
C LEU A 157 7.74 9.80 1.93
N SER A 158 7.72 10.67 2.94
CA SER A 158 7.15 12.04 2.88
C SER A 158 8.18 13.14 2.63
N ASN A 159 9.22 12.87 1.82
CA ASN A 159 10.21 13.88 1.37
C ASN A 159 10.87 14.68 2.52
N GLY A 160 11.21 14.00 3.63
CA GLY A 160 11.85 14.61 4.80
C GLY A 160 10.89 15.30 5.78
N PHE A 161 9.60 15.32 5.50
CA PHE A 161 8.60 15.79 6.48
C PHE A 161 8.54 14.85 7.69
N THR A 162 8.43 15.44 8.88
CA THR A 162 8.20 14.72 10.14
C THR A 162 6.98 15.32 10.82
N GLY A 163 5.91 14.57 10.89
CA GLY A 163 4.66 14.95 11.53
C GLY A 163 4.57 14.57 13.00
N PRO A 164 3.37 14.61 13.58
CA PRO A 164 3.13 14.27 14.97
C PRO A 164 3.36 12.79 15.26
N GLU A 165 3.46 12.44 16.55
CA GLU A 165 3.45 11.04 16.99
C GLU A 165 2.16 10.37 16.52
N GLN A 166 2.30 9.20 15.92
CA GLN A 166 1.16 8.45 15.37
C GLN A 166 0.55 7.52 16.42
N PRO A 167 -0.78 7.32 16.40
CA PRO A 167 -1.43 6.39 17.31
C PRO A 167 -0.86 4.97 17.16
N ALA A 168 -0.69 4.27 18.28
CA ALA A 168 -0.20 2.89 18.26
C ALA A 168 -1.20 1.97 17.58
N ASP A 169 -0.69 1.06 16.72
CA ASP A 169 -1.45 0.06 15.98
C ASP A 169 -0.80 -1.34 16.01
N ASN A 170 0.21 -1.52 16.87
CA ASN A 170 1.05 -2.71 16.93
C ASN A 170 0.65 -3.72 18.00
N LYS A 171 -0.49 -3.52 18.67
CA LYS A 171 -1.03 -4.42 19.70
C LYS A 171 -2.56 -4.32 19.77
N PRO A 172 -3.25 -5.37 20.29
CA PRO A 172 -4.68 -5.32 20.53
C PRO A 172 -5.09 -4.15 21.42
N MET A 173 -6.21 -3.51 21.09
CA MET A 173 -6.78 -2.43 21.91
C MET A 173 -8.30 -2.36 21.71
N LEU A 174 -8.98 -1.71 22.66
CA LEU A 174 -10.39 -1.37 22.51
C LEU A 174 -10.49 -0.04 21.72
N ASP A 175 -11.22 -0.06 20.59
CA ASP A 175 -11.65 1.16 19.93
C ASP A 175 -12.92 1.65 20.65
N GLU A 176 -12.75 2.57 21.60
CA GLU A 176 -13.83 3.04 22.46
C GLU A 176 -14.98 3.72 21.68
N LYS A 177 -14.67 4.35 20.52
CA LYS A 177 -15.69 5.02 19.70
C LYS A 177 -16.56 4.04 18.92
N LEU A 178 -16.05 2.86 18.60
CA LEU A 178 -16.78 1.80 17.91
C LEU A 178 -17.24 0.69 18.85
N ASP A 179 -16.86 0.75 20.15
CA ASP A 179 -17.11 -0.27 21.16
C ASP A 179 -16.74 -1.69 20.68
N THR A 180 -15.53 -1.77 20.09
CA THR A 180 -15.05 -3.04 19.50
C THR A 180 -13.55 -3.20 19.74
N TRP A 181 -13.11 -4.45 19.95
CA TRP A 181 -11.70 -4.78 19.99
C TRP A 181 -11.11 -4.77 18.57
N VAL A 182 -9.90 -4.25 18.47
CA VAL A 182 -9.13 -4.21 17.23
C VAL A 182 -7.76 -4.82 17.41
N ALA A 183 -7.25 -5.44 16.35
CA ALA A 183 -5.94 -6.07 16.30
C ALA A 183 -5.04 -5.40 15.25
N PRO A 184 -3.71 -5.52 15.35
CA PRO A 184 -2.80 -5.05 14.32
C PRO A 184 -3.16 -5.58 12.94
N PHE A 185 -3.12 -4.71 11.93
CA PHE A 185 -3.27 -5.09 10.54
C PHE A 185 -1.89 -5.16 9.89
N PHE A 186 -1.55 -6.29 9.29
CA PHE A 186 -0.20 -6.56 8.81
C PHE A 186 0.27 -5.63 7.68
N MET A 187 -0.67 -5.01 6.92
CA MET A 187 -0.34 -4.04 5.87
C MET A 187 -0.25 -2.58 6.37
N ALA A 188 -0.68 -2.31 7.60
CA ALA A 188 -0.67 -0.96 8.18
C ALA A 188 0.70 -0.27 8.09
N PRO A 189 1.86 -0.94 8.31
CA PRO A 189 3.17 -0.30 8.19
C PRO A 189 3.49 0.24 6.80
N ILE A 190 2.90 -0.33 5.74
CA ILE A 190 3.06 0.10 4.34
C ILE A 190 2.04 1.19 4.03
N ASN A 191 0.77 0.92 4.29
CA ASN A 191 -0.35 1.81 3.97
C ASN A 191 -0.21 3.16 4.66
N THR A 192 0.16 3.19 5.94
CA THR A 192 0.39 4.42 6.71
C THR A 192 1.44 5.33 6.04
N LYS A 193 2.55 4.76 5.56
CA LYS A 193 3.59 5.53 4.87
C LYS A 193 3.10 6.11 3.55
N ASN A 194 2.32 5.36 2.78
CA ASN A 194 1.74 5.81 1.52
C ASN A 194 0.72 6.94 1.75
N ILE A 195 -0.15 6.82 2.75
CA ILE A 195 -1.13 7.85 3.11
C ILE A 195 -0.43 9.15 3.53
N HIS A 196 0.62 9.08 4.36
CA HIS A 196 1.40 10.26 4.74
C HIS A 196 2.16 10.86 3.54
N ARG A 197 2.67 10.02 2.62
CA ARG A 197 3.25 10.49 1.37
C ARG A 197 2.22 11.23 0.52
N SER A 198 1.03 10.69 0.34
CA SER A 198 -0.06 11.34 -0.40
C SER A 198 -0.42 12.69 0.21
N ASN A 199 -0.55 12.76 1.55
CA ASN A 199 -0.77 14.02 2.24
C ASN A 199 0.35 15.05 1.95
N ALA A 200 1.61 14.63 2.03
CA ALA A 200 2.76 15.51 1.74
C ALA A 200 2.77 15.98 0.28
N LEU A 201 2.48 15.11 -0.69
CA LEU A 201 2.40 15.45 -2.12
C LEU A 201 1.24 16.39 -2.45
N MET A 202 0.15 16.34 -1.66
CA MET A 202 -0.99 17.24 -1.77
C MET A 202 -0.84 18.53 -0.92
N ASN A 203 0.41 18.92 -0.59
CA ASN A 203 0.70 20.08 0.26
C ASN A 203 -0.03 20.05 1.62
N HIS A 204 -0.06 18.88 2.24
CA HIS A 204 -0.68 18.63 3.55
C HIS A 204 -2.19 18.97 3.59
N MET A 205 -2.92 18.56 2.55
CA MET A 205 -4.37 18.80 2.47
C MET A 205 -5.14 18.25 3.69
N TYR A 206 -4.61 17.18 4.34
CA TYR A 206 -5.19 16.61 5.57
C TYR A 206 -4.71 17.32 6.85
N GLY A 207 -3.79 18.29 6.73
CA GLY A 207 -3.11 18.95 7.84
C GLY A 207 -1.69 18.38 8.08
N GLU A 208 -0.82 19.21 8.64
CA GLU A 208 0.51 18.80 9.11
C GLU A 208 0.42 18.01 10.43
N ASP A 209 -0.67 18.19 11.17
CA ASP A 209 -1.02 17.50 12.42
C ASP A 209 -1.79 16.19 12.19
N PHE A 210 -1.90 15.73 10.94
CA PHE A 210 -2.67 14.55 10.56
C PHE A 210 -2.12 13.26 11.19
N CYS A 211 -3.01 12.52 11.84
CA CYS A 211 -2.76 11.20 12.44
C CYS A 211 -3.60 10.12 11.75
N TYR A 212 -2.99 8.97 11.56
CA TYR A 212 -3.66 7.79 11.00
C TYR A 212 -3.21 6.52 11.70
N ASN A 213 -4.13 5.59 11.93
CA ASN A 213 -3.82 4.20 12.24
C ASN A 213 -4.80 3.23 11.57
N GLU A 214 -4.37 1.98 11.41
CA GLU A 214 -5.10 0.98 10.65
C GLU A 214 -5.08 -0.37 11.38
N MET A 215 -6.26 -0.92 11.65
CA MET A 215 -6.39 -2.13 12.44
C MET A 215 -7.57 -3.00 11.98
N TRP A 216 -7.50 -4.32 12.31
CA TRP A 216 -8.61 -5.25 12.15
C TRP A 216 -9.69 -5.04 13.20
N ILE A 217 -10.98 -5.09 12.83
CA ILE A 217 -12.09 -5.24 13.77
C ILE A 217 -12.22 -6.73 14.17
N MET A 218 -12.21 -6.97 15.48
CA MET A 218 -12.29 -8.32 16.06
C MET A 218 -13.60 -8.60 16.79
N GLY A 219 -14.45 -7.60 17.03
CA GLY A 219 -15.72 -7.73 17.73
C GLY A 219 -15.69 -7.13 19.14
N SER A 220 -16.85 -7.14 19.81
CA SER A 220 -17.03 -6.54 21.13
C SER A 220 -16.83 -7.56 22.26
N GLY A 221 -16.65 -7.06 23.49
CA GLY A 221 -16.58 -7.87 24.70
C GLY A 221 -15.39 -8.82 24.80
N ASP A 222 -15.51 -9.86 25.65
CA ASP A 222 -14.42 -10.80 25.88
C ASP A 222 -14.08 -11.67 24.68
N GLU A 223 -15.06 -12.00 23.85
CA GLU A 223 -14.84 -12.76 22.62
C GLU A 223 -14.02 -11.94 21.60
N GLY A 224 -14.36 -10.67 21.42
CA GLY A 224 -13.59 -9.75 20.57
C GLY A 224 -12.17 -9.56 21.06
N LYS A 225 -11.99 -9.44 22.39
CA LYS A 225 -10.67 -9.38 23.00
C LYS A 225 -9.84 -10.63 22.73
N ALA A 226 -10.41 -11.80 22.95
CA ALA A 226 -9.72 -13.07 22.73
C ALA A 226 -9.33 -13.25 21.25
N ALA A 227 -10.19 -12.85 20.30
CA ALA A 227 -9.90 -12.85 18.88
C ALA A 227 -8.75 -11.89 18.53
N ALA A 228 -8.74 -10.68 19.10
CA ALA A 228 -7.68 -9.69 18.89
C ALA A 228 -6.32 -10.18 19.41
N ASP A 229 -6.28 -10.79 20.59
CA ASP A 229 -5.08 -11.38 21.17
C ASP A 229 -4.55 -12.55 20.30
N ALA A 230 -5.45 -13.40 19.78
CA ALA A 230 -5.11 -14.51 18.90
C ALA A 230 -4.48 -14.04 17.58
N VAL A 231 -5.09 -13.06 16.89
CA VAL A 231 -4.58 -12.49 15.63
C VAL A 231 -3.24 -11.84 15.85
N SER A 232 -3.06 -11.10 16.95
CA SER A 232 -1.78 -10.42 17.27
C SER A 232 -0.64 -11.41 17.53
N SER A 233 -0.95 -12.62 17.94
CA SER A 233 0.03 -13.69 18.23
C SER A 233 0.32 -14.58 17.03
N ALA A 234 -0.50 -14.50 15.98
CA ALA A 234 -0.36 -15.33 14.78
C ALA A 234 0.75 -14.80 13.87
N ASN A 235 1.39 -15.70 13.15
CA ASN A 235 2.24 -15.32 12.02
C ASN A 235 1.37 -15.28 10.75
N PRO A 236 1.09 -14.10 10.16
CA PRO A 236 0.20 -14.00 9.01
C PRO A 236 0.74 -14.71 7.74
N LEU A 237 2.01 -15.06 7.71
CA LEU A 237 2.65 -15.73 6.58
C LEU A 237 3.00 -17.20 6.83
N SER A 238 2.46 -17.82 7.89
CA SER A 238 2.75 -19.24 8.20
C SER A 238 2.37 -20.19 7.06
N ASP A 239 1.31 -19.85 6.33
CA ASP A 239 0.74 -20.66 5.25
C ASP A 239 0.84 -19.97 3.87
N ALA A 240 1.77 -19.03 3.73
CA ALA A 240 1.96 -18.33 2.47
C ALA A 240 2.46 -19.29 1.37
N PRO A 241 1.92 -19.22 0.15
CA PRO A 241 2.33 -20.09 -0.96
C PRO A 241 3.75 -19.74 -1.43
N GLU A 242 4.36 -20.68 -2.16
CA GLU A 242 5.67 -20.49 -2.78
C GLU A 242 5.61 -19.37 -3.85
N PRO A 243 6.77 -18.73 -4.16
CA PRO A 243 6.85 -17.76 -5.25
C PRO A 243 6.33 -18.33 -6.57
N GLY A 244 5.40 -17.60 -7.21
CA GLY A 244 4.72 -18.04 -8.44
C GLY A 244 3.42 -18.80 -8.21
N GLU A 245 3.11 -19.14 -6.98
CA GLU A 245 1.82 -19.72 -6.57
C GLU A 245 0.90 -18.66 -6.01
N GLY A 246 -0.41 -18.96 -6.00
CA GLY A 246 -1.44 -18.07 -5.49
C GLY A 246 -2.82 -18.71 -5.47
N PRO A 247 -3.86 -17.98 -5.09
CA PRO A 247 -5.22 -18.48 -4.94
C PRO A 247 -5.78 -19.03 -6.24
N SER A 248 -6.65 -20.05 -6.13
CA SER A 248 -7.42 -20.57 -7.25
C SER A 248 -8.30 -19.48 -7.88
N ARG A 249 -8.79 -19.73 -9.12
CA ARG A 249 -9.74 -18.81 -9.74
C ARG A 249 -11.01 -18.67 -8.92
N GLU A 250 -11.52 -19.75 -8.38
CA GLU A 250 -12.71 -19.76 -7.52
C GLU A 250 -12.49 -18.94 -6.25
N SER A 251 -11.36 -19.10 -5.57
CA SER A 251 -10.99 -18.31 -4.40
C SER A 251 -10.92 -16.80 -4.74
N ARG A 252 -10.35 -16.44 -5.88
CA ARG A 252 -10.27 -15.04 -6.30
C ARG A 252 -11.63 -14.42 -6.61
N GLU A 253 -12.51 -15.15 -7.28
CA GLU A 253 -13.86 -14.68 -7.66
C GLU A 253 -14.83 -14.62 -6.47
N ASN A 254 -14.62 -15.42 -5.44
CA ASN A 254 -15.43 -15.44 -4.21
C ASN A 254 -14.83 -14.60 -3.06
N GLY A 255 -13.68 -14.01 -3.28
CA GLY A 255 -13.04 -13.13 -2.32
C GLY A 255 -13.77 -11.79 -2.17
N ASN A 256 -13.46 -11.08 -1.12
CA ASN A 256 -13.98 -9.72 -0.89
C ASN A 256 -13.15 -9.01 0.17
N TYR A 257 -13.36 -7.69 0.29
CA TYR A 257 -12.86 -6.91 1.43
C TYR A 257 -13.83 -5.79 1.76
N ASP A 258 -13.75 -5.31 3.00
CA ASP A 258 -14.54 -4.20 3.51
C ASP A 258 -13.74 -3.42 4.56
N VAL A 259 -13.49 -2.15 4.28
CA VAL A 259 -12.73 -1.24 5.13
C VAL A 259 -13.59 -0.04 5.50
N LEU A 260 -13.71 0.22 6.78
CA LEU A 260 -14.37 1.41 7.35
C LEU A 260 -13.29 2.46 7.66
N PHE A 261 -13.54 3.70 7.27
CA PHE A 261 -12.74 4.85 7.66
C PHE A 261 -13.57 5.76 8.57
N CYS A 262 -13.00 6.15 9.71
CA CYS A 262 -13.62 7.02 10.69
C CYS A 262 -12.76 8.27 10.84
N GLY A 263 -13.26 9.42 10.44
CA GLY A 263 -12.63 10.72 10.60
C GLY A 263 -13.26 11.49 11.75
N ASP A 264 -12.45 11.84 12.74
CA ASP A 264 -12.92 12.56 13.92
C ASP A 264 -12.75 14.07 13.72
N ILE A 265 -13.83 14.83 13.89
CA ILE A 265 -13.82 16.28 13.78
C ILE A 265 -14.74 16.91 14.83
N ASN A 266 -14.18 17.77 15.70
CA ASN A 266 -14.86 18.29 16.87
C ASN A 266 -15.41 17.13 17.74
N GLU A 267 -16.71 17.08 17.98
CA GLU A 267 -17.40 16.00 18.73
C GLU A 267 -18.09 14.99 17.81
N GLU A 268 -17.94 15.14 16.48
CA GLU A 268 -18.56 14.29 15.48
C GLU A 268 -17.55 13.31 14.86
N SER A 269 -18.06 12.22 14.31
CA SER A 269 -17.30 11.27 13.52
C SER A 269 -17.96 11.05 12.18
N VAL A 270 -17.24 11.28 11.09
CA VAL A 270 -17.69 11.01 9.73
C VAL A 270 -17.16 9.63 9.33
N HIS A 271 -18.05 8.80 8.80
CA HIS A 271 -17.71 7.44 8.39
C HIS A 271 -17.89 7.27 6.90
N VAL A 272 -16.95 6.61 6.25
CA VAL A 272 -17.07 6.12 4.88
C VAL A 272 -16.58 4.68 4.80
N SER A 273 -16.99 3.94 3.77
CA SER A 273 -16.56 2.56 3.54
C SER A 273 -16.03 2.39 2.13
N VAL A 274 -15.01 1.53 2.01
CA VAL A 274 -14.49 1.05 0.74
C VAL A 274 -14.57 -0.47 0.75
N ALA A 275 -15.22 -1.04 -0.25
CA ALA A 275 -15.39 -2.48 -0.35
C ALA A 275 -15.10 -2.98 -1.76
N GLY A 276 -14.67 -4.23 -1.88
CA GLY A 276 -14.45 -4.92 -3.14
C GLY A 276 -15.10 -6.30 -3.16
N ASP A 277 -15.46 -6.73 -4.34
CA ASP A 277 -16.21 -7.95 -4.64
C ASP A 277 -15.36 -9.12 -5.16
N MET A 278 -14.05 -8.98 -5.05
CA MET A 278 -13.06 -10.01 -5.39
C MET A 278 -11.97 -10.05 -4.32
N ASP A 279 -11.16 -11.11 -4.32
CA ASP A 279 -10.04 -11.23 -3.39
C ASP A 279 -9.11 -10.01 -3.47
N PRO A 280 -8.57 -9.57 -2.34
CA PRO A 280 -7.67 -8.40 -2.32
C PRO A 280 -6.37 -8.66 -3.07
N GLY A 281 -5.81 -9.88 -2.97
CA GLY A 281 -4.46 -10.21 -3.43
C GLY A 281 -4.28 -10.17 -4.96
N TYR A 282 -5.23 -10.70 -5.72
CA TYR A 282 -5.13 -10.79 -7.18
C TYR A 282 -6.32 -10.17 -7.90
N GLY A 283 -7.55 -10.54 -7.55
CA GLY A 283 -8.74 -10.11 -8.25
C GLY A 283 -8.92 -8.60 -8.22
N SER A 284 -8.91 -8.02 -7.03
CA SER A 284 -9.02 -6.57 -6.83
C SER A 284 -7.74 -5.84 -7.21
N THR A 285 -6.58 -6.37 -6.85
CA THR A 285 -5.28 -5.78 -7.16
C THR A 285 -5.05 -5.63 -8.67
N SER A 286 -5.43 -6.63 -9.49
CA SER A 286 -5.29 -6.51 -10.94
C SER A 286 -6.15 -5.40 -11.56
N LYS A 287 -7.35 -5.15 -11.00
CA LYS A 287 -8.18 -4.01 -11.38
C LYS A 287 -7.50 -2.68 -11.00
N MET A 288 -7.03 -2.58 -9.75
CA MET A 288 -6.43 -1.35 -9.22
C MET A 288 -5.18 -0.92 -9.97
N ILE A 289 -4.23 -1.82 -10.20
CA ILE A 289 -3.00 -1.46 -10.92
C ILE A 289 -3.28 -1.14 -12.39
N THR A 290 -4.25 -1.82 -13.01
CA THR A 290 -4.64 -1.52 -14.40
C THR A 290 -5.26 -0.13 -14.51
N GLU A 291 -6.20 0.21 -13.62
CA GLU A 291 -6.80 1.56 -13.58
C GLU A 291 -5.74 2.63 -13.28
N SER A 292 -4.79 2.35 -12.37
CA SER A 292 -3.68 3.27 -12.08
C SER A 292 -2.78 3.53 -13.30
N ALA A 293 -2.57 2.50 -14.16
CA ALA A 293 -1.77 2.65 -15.37
C ALA A 293 -2.51 3.41 -16.50
N ILE A 294 -3.86 3.45 -16.46
CA ILE A 294 -4.69 4.13 -17.46
C ILE A 294 -4.90 5.61 -17.11
N CYS A 295 -4.90 5.96 -15.81
CA CYS A 295 -5.04 7.35 -15.35
C CYS A 295 -3.86 8.23 -15.73
#